data_b66172aba53f6eec268ee75312bee0d3
#
_entry.id   b66172aba53f6eec268ee75312bee0d3
#
_cell.length_a   1.000
_cell.length_b   1.000
_cell.length_c   1.000
_cell.angle_alpha   90.00
_cell.angle_beta   90.00
_cell.angle_gamma   90.00
#
_symmetry.space_group_name_H-M   'P 1'
#
loop_
_entity.id
_entity.type
_entity.pdbx_description
1 polymer ?
#
loop_
_entity_poly.entity_id
_entity_poly.type
_entity_poly.pdbx_seq_one_letter_code
_entity_poly.pdbx_strand_id
1 'polypeptide(L)'
;MARRTAEQAEATRAAILEAARDRFAQDGFSASIASIVADAGVTKGALFHHFPSKLDLFREVWTDLQTRMGEEALSEARKISGEQDPYIQFLTGARVYLKWAARPEYFKIVLYEGPVVLGLQGWYESNRNLGQS
;
A
#
# COMPACT_ATOMS: atom_id res chain seq x y z
N MET A 1 -12.52 28.54 1.15
CA MET A 1 -11.73 28.08 2.30
C MET A 1 -11.82 26.57 2.53
N ALA A 2 -13.04 25.97 2.42
CA ALA A 2 -13.22 24.50 2.56
C ALA A 2 -12.36 23.71 1.58
N ARG A 3 -12.26 24.13 0.32
CA ARG A 3 -11.45 23.48 -0.70
C ARG A 3 -9.97 23.47 -0.34
N ARG A 4 -9.43 24.61 0.13
CA ARG A 4 -8.02 24.73 0.55
C ARG A 4 -7.71 23.85 1.76
N THR A 5 -8.64 23.78 2.74
CA THR A 5 -8.50 22.95 3.91
C THR A 5 -8.52 21.46 3.51
N ALA A 6 -9.39 21.08 2.58
CA ALA A 6 -9.46 19.70 2.08
C ALA A 6 -8.16 19.33 1.34
N GLU A 7 -7.61 20.23 0.53
CA GLU A 7 -6.34 20.00 -0.16
C GLU A 7 -5.17 19.85 0.82
N GLN A 8 -5.15 20.66 1.90
CA GLN A 8 -4.13 20.56 2.94
C GLN A 8 -4.24 19.24 3.70
N ALA A 9 -5.46 18.81 4.02
CA ALA A 9 -5.70 17.53 4.70
C ALA A 9 -5.24 16.36 3.83
N GLU A 10 -5.53 16.40 2.53
CA GLU A 10 -5.09 15.35 1.60
C GLU A 10 -3.56 15.32 1.47
N ALA A 11 -2.91 16.48 1.39
CA ALA A 11 -1.45 16.57 1.36
C ALA A 11 -0.82 16.00 2.63
N THR A 12 -1.41 16.30 3.79
CA THR A 12 -0.96 15.76 5.08
C THR A 12 -1.09 14.24 5.11
N ARG A 13 -2.25 13.73 4.68
CA ARG A 13 -2.49 12.29 4.62
C ARG A 13 -1.47 11.58 3.73
N ALA A 14 -1.21 12.14 2.55
CA ALA A 14 -0.23 11.59 1.61
C ALA A 14 1.18 11.59 2.20
N ALA A 15 1.58 12.67 2.88
CA ALA A 15 2.90 12.76 3.52
C ALA A 15 3.07 11.70 4.62
N ILE A 16 2.02 11.44 5.40
CA ILE A 16 2.04 10.42 6.44
C ILE A 16 2.19 9.02 5.80
N LEU A 17 1.43 8.73 4.76
CA LEU A 17 1.51 7.43 4.07
C LEU A 17 2.90 7.19 3.48
N GLU A 18 3.49 8.20 2.86
CA GLU A 18 4.84 8.09 2.29
C GLU A 18 5.89 7.82 3.38
N ALA A 19 5.86 8.58 4.47
CA ALA A 19 6.77 8.38 5.60
C ALA A 19 6.59 7.00 6.23
N ALA A 20 5.33 6.57 6.41
CA ALA A 20 5.01 5.27 6.98
C ALA A 20 5.52 4.13 6.08
N ARG A 21 5.33 4.25 4.77
CA ARG A 21 5.83 3.25 3.82
C ARG A 21 7.34 3.09 3.94
N ASP A 22 8.06 4.18 3.97
CA ASP A 22 9.53 4.15 4.09
C ASP A 22 9.98 3.52 5.40
N ARG A 23 9.34 3.88 6.51
CA ARG A 23 9.69 3.33 7.83
C ARG A 23 9.31 1.86 7.97
N PHE A 24 8.14 1.46 7.49
CA PHE A 24 7.73 0.06 7.51
C PHE A 24 8.61 -0.80 6.59
N ALA A 25 9.10 -0.24 5.49
CA ALA A 25 10.05 -0.95 4.63
C ALA A 25 11.38 -1.20 5.31
N GLN A 26 11.84 -0.27 6.16
CA GLN A 26 13.10 -0.40 6.89
C GLN A 26 12.98 -1.27 8.13
N ASP A 27 11.97 -1.00 8.97
CA ASP A 27 11.87 -1.53 10.32
C ASP A 27 10.71 -2.51 10.52
N GLY A 28 9.86 -2.70 9.50
CA GLY A 28 8.65 -3.49 9.63
C GLY A 28 7.62 -2.77 10.49
N PHE A 29 6.62 -3.50 10.97
CA PHE A 29 5.56 -2.96 11.80
C PHE A 29 6.08 -2.37 13.13
N SER A 30 7.28 -2.75 13.55
CA SER A 30 7.91 -2.21 14.76
C SER A 30 8.36 -0.75 14.62
N ALA A 31 8.35 -0.18 13.42
CA ALA A 31 8.65 1.23 13.20
C ALA A 31 7.82 2.11 14.14
N SER A 32 8.45 3.11 14.77
CA SER A 32 7.76 3.94 15.75
C SER A 32 6.91 5.03 15.11
N ILE A 33 5.78 5.34 15.74
CA ILE A 33 4.95 6.48 15.33
C ILE A 33 5.77 7.77 15.40
N ALA A 34 6.64 7.91 16.41
CA ALA A 34 7.50 9.08 16.57
C ALA A 34 8.39 9.31 15.34
N SER A 35 8.99 8.24 14.80
CA SER A 35 9.83 8.35 13.60
C SER A 35 9.00 8.72 12.36
N ILE A 36 7.81 8.17 12.23
CA ILE A 36 6.92 8.44 11.10
C ILE A 36 6.48 9.90 11.09
N VAL A 37 6.02 10.43 12.23
CA VAL A 37 5.58 11.83 12.29
C VAL A 37 6.74 12.80 12.10
N ALA A 38 7.93 12.47 12.60
CA ALA A 38 9.12 13.27 12.37
C ALA A 38 9.44 13.36 10.88
N ASP A 39 9.43 12.23 10.17
CA ASP A 39 9.71 12.19 8.73
C ASP A 39 8.63 12.92 7.91
N ALA A 40 7.37 12.80 8.32
CA ALA A 40 6.26 13.45 7.63
C ALA A 40 6.15 14.96 7.94
N GLY A 41 6.83 15.42 8.98
CA GLY A 41 6.75 16.81 9.41
C GLY A 41 5.40 17.18 10.01
N VAL A 42 4.75 16.24 10.69
CA VAL A 42 3.42 16.42 11.29
C VAL A 42 3.45 16.08 12.77
N THR A 43 2.36 16.41 13.47
CA THR A 43 2.18 16.01 14.87
C THR A 43 1.59 14.63 14.97
N LYS A 44 1.80 13.97 16.12
CA LYS A 44 1.18 12.68 16.43
C LYS A 44 -0.35 12.77 16.39
N GLY A 45 -0.92 13.90 16.87
CA GLY A 45 -2.35 14.13 16.80
C GLY A 45 -2.87 14.20 15.38
N ALA A 46 -2.14 14.85 14.47
CA ALA A 46 -2.50 14.91 13.05
C ALA A 46 -2.51 13.51 12.43
N LEU A 47 -1.50 12.69 12.75
CA LEU A 47 -1.44 11.32 12.25
C LEU A 47 -2.68 10.54 12.70
N PHE A 48 -2.99 10.54 13.99
CA PHE A 48 -4.12 9.78 14.52
C PHE A 48 -5.48 10.35 14.13
N HIS A 49 -5.53 11.59 13.67
CA HIS A 49 -6.73 12.14 13.05
C HIS A 49 -7.03 11.44 11.71
N HIS A 50 -6.00 11.15 10.92
CA HIS A 50 -6.14 10.49 9.63
C HIS A 50 -6.19 8.97 9.74
N PHE A 51 -5.43 8.39 10.67
CA PHE A 51 -5.31 6.94 10.85
C PHE A 51 -5.48 6.62 12.33
N PRO A 52 -6.65 6.11 12.74
CA PRO A 52 -6.99 5.95 14.17
C PRO A 52 -6.01 5.08 14.96
N SER A 53 -5.32 4.14 14.30
CA SER A 53 -4.34 3.27 14.95
C SER A 53 -3.16 3.02 14.03
N LYS A 54 -2.06 2.52 14.60
CA LYS A 54 -0.89 2.09 13.83
C LYS A 54 -1.25 0.96 12.87
N LEU A 55 -2.15 0.06 13.28
CA LEU A 55 -2.64 -1.03 12.43
C LEU A 55 -3.41 -0.49 11.23
N ASP A 56 -4.26 0.52 11.43
CA ASP A 56 -4.98 1.17 10.33
C ASP A 56 -4.00 1.82 9.35
N LEU A 57 -2.97 2.48 9.86
CA LEU A 57 -1.92 3.07 9.04
C LEU A 57 -1.18 2.00 8.22
N PHE A 58 -0.80 0.90 8.85
CA PHE A 58 -0.13 -0.21 8.17
C PHE A 58 -1.03 -0.80 7.08
N ARG A 59 -2.32 -1.01 7.38
CA ARG A 59 -3.29 -1.54 6.42
C ARG A 59 -3.42 -0.62 5.20
N GLU A 60 -3.43 0.69 5.42
CA GLU A 60 -3.50 1.66 4.31
C GLU A 60 -2.25 1.62 3.44
N VAL A 61 -1.07 1.50 4.04
CA VAL A 61 0.19 1.36 3.30
C VAL A 61 0.18 0.06 2.49
N TRP A 62 -0.24 -1.05 3.11
CA TRP A 62 -0.37 -2.35 2.47
C TRP A 62 -1.33 -2.27 1.27
N THR A 63 -2.50 -1.68 1.49
CA THR A 63 -3.54 -1.51 0.44
C THR A 63 -3.02 -0.66 -0.71
N ASP A 64 -2.32 0.43 -0.42
CA ASP A 64 -1.75 1.32 -1.44
C ASP A 64 -0.75 0.56 -2.33
N LEU A 65 0.14 -0.22 -1.75
CA LEU A 65 1.11 -1.02 -2.52
C LEU A 65 0.41 -2.06 -3.40
N GLN A 66 -0.60 -2.73 -2.86
CA GLN A 66 -1.38 -3.71 -3.63
C GLN A 66 -2.16 -3.06 -4.76
N THR A 67 -2.72 -1.89 -4.52
CA THR A 67 -3.44 -1.12 -5.53
C THR A 67 -2.51 -0.72 -6.68
N ARG A 68 -1.32 -0.24 -6.37
CA ARG A 68 -0.33 0.15 -7.38
C ARG A 68 0.11 -1.05 -8.22
N MET A 69 0.36 -2.18 -7.58
CA MET A 69 0.70 -3.41 -8.29
C MET A 69 -0.43 -3.84 -9.22
N GLY A 70 -1.67 -3.82 -8.73
CA GLY A 70 -2.84 -4.17 -9.52
C GLY A 70 -3.07 -3.23 -10.71
N GLU A 71 -2.83 -1.93 -10.53
CA GLU A 71 -2.92 -0.95 -11.60
C GLU A 71 -1.89 -1.21 -12.71
N GLU A 72 -0.66 -1.54 -12.32
CA GLU A 72 0.38 -1.88 -13.30
C GLU A 72 0.02 -3.16 -14.04
N ALA A 73 -0.48 -4.18 -13.33
CA ALA A 73 -0.91 -5.44 -13.95
C ALA A 73 -2.02 -5.19 -14.97
N LEU A 74 -2.99 -4.33 -14.62
CA LEU A 74 -4.09 -3.98 -15.52
C LEU A 74 -3.58 -3.19 -16.74
N SER A 75 -2.66 -2.25 -16.52
CA SER A 75 -2.04 -1.48 -17.59
C SER A 75 -1.30 -2.40 -18.59
N GLU A 76 -0.53 -3.34 -18.09
CA GLU A 76 0.17 -4.31 -18.94
C GLU A 76 -0.80 -5.22 -19.69
N ALA A 77 -1.89 -5.64 -19.03
CA ALA A 77 -2.92 -6.45 -19.67
C ALA A 77 -3.61 -5.68 -20.83
N ARG A 78 -3.81 -4.37 -20.68
CA ARG A 78 -4.40 -3.54 -21.72
C ARG A 78 -3.50 -3.41 -22.94
N LYS A 79 -2.18 -3.43 -22.76
CA LYS A 79 -1.23 -3.36 -23.87
C LYS A 79 -1.29 -4.58 -24.77
N ILE A 80 -1.75 -5.71 -24.24
CA ILE A 80 -1.95 -6.95 -25.01
C ILE A 80 -3.44 -7.21 -25.26
N SER A 81 -4.23 -6.13 -25.28
CA SER A 81 -5.67 -6.24 -25.56
C SER A 81 -5.88 -6.86 -26.93
N GLY A 82 -6.78 -7.86 -27.02
CA GLY A 82 -6.95 -8.66 -28.22
C GLY A 82 -6.23 -10.00 -28.19
N GLU A 83 -5.26 -10.16 -27.30
CA GLU A 83 -4.64 -11.46 -27.07
C GLU A 83 -5.63 -12.39 -26.36
N GLN A 84 -5.96 -13.49 -27.00
CA GLN A 84 -6.98 -14.44 -26.52
C GLN A 84 -6.37 -15.62 -25.76
N ASP A 85 -5.03 -15.79 -25.78
CA ASP A 85 -4.37 -16.91 -25.14
C ASP A 85 -4.32 -16.70 -23.62
N PRO A 86 -5.02 -17.54 -22.83
CA PRO A 86 -5.00 -17.44 -21.36
C PRO A 86 -3.60 -17.57 -20.76
N TYR A 87 -2.72 -18.31 -21.42
CA TYR A 87 -1.34 -18.48 -20.99
C TYR A 87 -0.57 -17.17 -21.06
N ILE A 88 -0.72 -16.41 -22.15
CA ILE A 88 -0.09 -15.09 -22.31
C ILE A 88 -0.61 -14.12 -21.26
N GLN A 89 -1.93 -14.12 -21.00
CA GLN A 89 -2.54 -13.29 -19.96
C GLN A 89 -1.99 -13.64 -18.58
N PHE A 90 -1.89 -14.92 -18.26
CA PHE A 90 -1.33 -15.38 -17.00
C PHE A 90 0.13 -14.96 -16.83
N LEU A 91 0.96 -15.15 -17.85
CA LEU A 91 2.38 -14.78 -17.81
C LEU A 91 2.57 -13.28 -17.60
N THR A 92 1.73 -12.47 -18.21
CA THR A 92 1.78 -11.01 -18.06
C THR A 92 1.53 -10.61 -16.62
N GLY A 93 0.49 -11.15 -16.00
CA GLY A 93 0.19 -10.90 -14.60
C GLY A 93 1.29 -11.40 -13.66
N ALA A 94 1.80 -12.59 -13.91
CA ALA A 94 2.88 -13.18 -13.12
C ALA A 94 4.16 -12.36 -13.18
N ARG A 95 4.49 -11.81 -14.35
CA ARG A 95 5.66 -10.95 -14.54
C ARG A 95 5.57 -9.69 -13.69
N VAL A 96 4.41 -9.03 -13.71
CA VAL A 96 4.18 -7.83 -12.91
C VAL A 96 4.31 -8.16 -11.43
N TYR A 97 3.67 -9.25 -10.98
CA TYR A 97 3.73 -9.67 -9.58
C TYR A 97 5.19 -9.93 -9.15
N LEU A 98 5.97 -10.67 -9.94
CA LEU A 98 7.36 -10.98 -9.60
C LEU A 98 8.23 -9.73 -9.57
N LYS A 99 7.98 -8.79 -10.46
CA LYS A 99 8.67 -7.50 -10.47
C LYS A 99 8.43 -6.73 -9.17
N TRP A 100 7.18 -6.68 -8.70
CA TRP A 100 6.83 -6.02 -7.45
C TRP A 100 7.37 -6.79 -6.24
N ALA A 101 7.29 -8.14 -6.25
CA ALA A 101 7.81 -8.98 -5.18
C ALA A 101 9.32 -8.80 -4.99
N ALA A 102 10.05 -8.42 -6.04
CA ALA A 102 11.48 -8.14 -5.97
C ALA A 102 11.81 -6.76 -5.37
N ARG A 103 10.85 -5.86 -5.25
CA ARG A 103 11.06 -4.57 -4.58
C ARG A 103 11.13 -4.78 -3.08
N PRO A 104 12.18 -4.28 -2.39
CA PRO A 104 12.33 -4.52 -0.95
C PRO A 104 11.13 -4.05 -0.12
N GLU A 105 10.54 -2.89 -0.44
CA GLU A 105 9.39 -2.36 0.30
C GLU A 105 8.15 -3.24 0.13
N TYR A 106 7.88 -3.71 -1.08
CA TYR A 106 6.73 -4.58 -1.34
C TYR A 106 6.90 -5.92 -0.64
N PHE A 107 8.08 -6.52 -0.78
CA PHE A 107 8.38 -7.79 -0.12
C PHE A 107 8.22 -7.68 1.38
N LYS A 108 8.83 -6.67 2.00
CA LYS A 108 8.81 -6.50 3.45
C LYS A 108 7.40 -6.25 3.98
N ILE A 109 6.68 -5.32 3.39
CA ILE A 109 5.37 -4.90 3.88
C ILE A 109 4.28 -5.88 3.49
N VAL A 110 4.23 -6.26 2.22
CA VAL A 110 3.11 -7.06 1.71
C VAL A 110 3.30 -8.55 1.98
N LEU A 111 4.47 -9.09 1.67
CA LEU A 111 4.67 -10.54 1.69
C LEU A 111 5.19 -11.04 3.03
N TYR A 112 6.06 -10.27 3.69
CA TYR A 112 6.66 -10.71 4.94
C TYR A 112 5.86 -10.29 6.17
N GLU A 113 5.61 -8.99 6.33
CA GLU A 113 4.92 -8.45 7.51
C GLU A 113 3.40 -8.59 7.42
N GLY A 114 2.83 -8.42 6.23
CA GLY A 114 1.38 -8.36 6.03
C GLY A 114 0.62 -9.52 6.66
N PRO A 115 0.96 -10.78 6.35
CA PRO A 115 0.23 -11.93 6.91
C PRO A 115 0.29 -12.00 8.44
N VAL A 116 1.41 -11.58 9.05
CA VAL A 116 1.58 -11.58 10.50
C VAL A 116 0.81 -10.44 11.15
N VAL A 117 0.98 -9.22 10.62
CA VAL A 117 0.40 -8.01 11.22
C VAL A 117 -1.11 -7.95 11.06
N LEU A 118 -1.61 -8.23 9.86
CA LEU A 118 -3.05 -8.21 9.57
C LEU A 118 -3.77 -9.46 10.05
N GLY A 119 -3.01 -10.52 10.35
CA GLY A 119 -3.58 -11.83 10.59
C GLY A 119 -4.04 -12.47 9.29
N LEU A 120 -4.12 -13.79 9.28
CA LEU A 120 -4.45 -14.52 8.05
C LEU A 120 -5.83 -14.13 7.50
N GLN A 121 -6.83 -14.02 8.37
CA GLN A 121 -8.18 -13.63 7.97
C GLN A 121 -8.23 -12.20 7.45
N GLY A 122 -7.63 -11.26 8.15
CA GLY A 122 -7.57 -9.87 7.73
C GLY A 122 -6.85 -9.70 6.40
N TRP A 123 -5.80 -10.47 6.18
CA TRP A 123 -5.07 -10.50 4.93
C TRP A 123 -5.95 -10.99 3.78
N TYR A 124 -6.69 -12.07 3.99
CA TYR A 124 -7.64 -12.59 2.98
C TYR A 124 -8.76 -11.60 2.69
N GLU A 125 -9.34 -11.00 3.69
CA GLU A 125 -10.41 -10.01 3.53
C GLU A 125 -9.93 -8.79 2.73
N SER A 126 -8.73 -8.30 3.02
CA SER A 126 -8.15 -7.18 2.31
C SER A 126 -7.89 -7.51 0.83
N ASN A 127 -7.37 -8.69 0.56
CA ASN A 127 -7.13 -9.14 -0.82
C ASN A 127 -8.45 -9.31 -1.59
N ARG A 128 -9.46 -9.87 -0.93
CA ARG A 128 -10.78 -10.06 -1.56
C ARG A 128 -11.40 -8.72 -1.96
N ASN A 129 -11.30 -7.72 -1.07
CA ASN A 129 -11.86 -6.40 -1.34
C ASN A 129 -11.18 -5.72 -2.52
N LEU A 130 -9.87 -5.92 -2.68
CA LEU A 130 -9.13 -5.40 -3.84
C LEU A 130 -9.58 -6.08 -5.15
N GLY A 131 -9.91 -7.36 -5.09
CA GLY A 131 -10.37 -8.09 -6.26
C GLY A 131 -11.79 -7.74 -6.72
N GLN A 132 -12.55 -7.01 -5.89
CA GLN A 132 -13.92 -6.60 -6.18
C GLN A 132 -14.05 -5.16 -6.68
N SER A 133 -12.97 -4.38 -6.69
CA SER A 133 -13.00 -2.99 -7.12
C SER A 133 -12.61 -2.75 -8.59
#